data_86000b8bfd3d5a6a822fa398978f9eb7
#
_entry.id   86000b8bfd3d5a6a822fa398978f9eb7
#
_cell.length_a   1.000
_cell.length_b   1.000
_cell.length_c   1.000
_cell.angle_alpha   90.00
_cell.angle_beta   90.00
_cell.angle_gamma   90.00
#
_symmetry.space_group_name_H-M   'P 1'
#
loop_
_entity.id
_entity.type
_entity.pdbx_description
1 polymer ?
#
loop_
_entity_poly.entity_id
_entity_poly.type
_entity_poly.pdbx_seq_one_letter_code
_entity_poly.pdbx_strand_id
1 'polypeptide(L)'
;MKKGDFYDIIYSELLYEASKTPRRVIMVSYKPLFKLLVDRNMSKADLRRLAEISPNTMTKLRRGEEVSMAVLNRICNVLGVSYGDIVEYIPVDGEKE
;
A
#
# COMPACT_ATOMS: atom_id res chain seq x y z
N MET A 1 24.66 -22.94 14.88
CA MET A 1 23.29 -22.54 14.63
C MET A 1 22.98 -22.57 13.16
N LYS A 2 21.84 -23.08 12.83
CA LYS A 2 21.47 -23.12 11.45
C LYS A 2 20.97 -21.78 11.00
N LYS A 3 21.15 -21.53 9.72
CA LYS A 3 20.73 -20.29 9.17
C LYS A 3 19.23 -20.09 9.32
N GLY A 4 18.45 -21.13 9.13
CA GLY A 4 17.02 -21.02 9.26
C GLY A 4 16.61 -20.63 10.66
N ASP A 5 17.29 -21.17 11.65
CA ASP A 5 16.95 -20.83 13.03
C ASP A 5 17.18 -19.38 13.33
N PHE A 6 18.27 -18.84 12.77
CA PHE A 6 18.58 -17.44 13.00
C PHE A 6 17.49 -16.54 12.38
N TYR A 7 17.09 -16.83 11.17
CA TYR A 7 16.06 -16.06 10.52
C TYR A 7 14.71 -16.19 11.23
N ASP A 8 14.41 -17.37 11.74
CA ASP A 8 13.16 -17.56 12.46
C ASP A 8 13.11 -16.68 13.70
N ILE A 9 14.22 -16.58 14.41
CA ILE A 9 14.27 -15.78 15.62
C ILE A 9 14.09 -14.31 15.27
N ILE A 10 14.82 -13.83 14.27
CA ILE A 10 14.74 -12.44 13.86
C ILE A 10 13.32 -12.10 13.41
N TYR A 11 12.76 -12.98 12.62
CA TYR A 11 11.43 -12.73 12.08
C TYR A 11 10.39 -12.70 13.19
N SER A 12 10.51 -13.60 14.16
CA SER A 12 9.58 -13.62 15.27
C SER A 12 9.66 -12.33 16.08
N GLU A 13 10.85 -11.81 16.27
CA GLU A 13 11.00 -10.58 17.01
C GLU A 13 10.41 -9.42 16.25
N LEU A 14 10.57 -9.39 14.95
CA LEU A 14 9.99 -8.33 14.14
C LEU A 14 8.47 -8.37 14.21
N LEU A 15 7.90 -9.56 14.17
CA LEU A 15 6.45 -9.68 14.26
C LEU A 15 5.95 -9.26 15.63
N TYR A 16 6.71 -9.58 16.68
CA TYR A 16 6.33 -9.21 18.01
C TYR A 16 6.32 -7.69 18.16
N GLU A 17 7.36 -7.04 17.66
CA GLU A 17 7.44 -5.60 17.73
C GLU A 17 6.31 -4.96 16.93
N ALA A 18 6.02 -5.52 15.78
CA ALA A 18 4.95 -4.99 14.95
C ALA A 18 3.61 -5.08 15.65
N SER A 19 3.39 -6.17 16.40
CA SER A 19 2.12 -6.31 17.07
C SER A 19 1.97 -5.35 18.24
N LYS A 20 3.07 -4.80 18.73
CA LYS A 20 3.02 -3.83 19.79
C LYS A 20 2.82 -2.43 19.24
N THR A 21 2.99 -2.23 17.97
CA THR A 21 2.89 -0.93 17.36
C THR A 21 1.42 -0.53 17.23
N PRO A 22 1.12 0.73 17.45
CA PRO A 22 -0.26 1.16 17.27
C PRO A 22 -0.73 0.85 15.88
N ARG A 23 -1.97 0.38 15.81
CA ARG A 23 -2.45 0.00 14.56
C ARG A 23 -2.66 1.07 13.60
N ARG A 24 -2.77 2.26 13.99
CA ARG A 24 -3.04 3.31 13.07
C ARG A 24 -1.80 3.88 12.42
N VAL A 25 -0.66 3.25 12.60
CA VAL A 25 0.54 3.67 11.90
C VAL A 25 0.33 3.43 10.41
N ILE A 26 0.51 4.47 9.63
CA ILE A 26 0.30 4.38 8.20
C ILE A 26 1.64 4.26 7.51
N MET A 27 1.85 3.19 6.77
CA MET A 27 3.12 2.94 6.12
C MET A 27 3.03 2.93 4.62
N VAL A 28 1.92 3.36 4.09
CA VAL A 28 1.73 3.35 2.65
C VAL A 28 0.98 4.61 2.24
N SER A 29 1.31 5.12 1.06
CA SER A 29 0.63 6.27 0.52
C SER A 29 0.28 5.99 -0.93
N TYR A 30 -0.87 6.44 -1.35
CA TYR A 30 -1.28 6.31 -2.75
C TYR A 30 -1.28 7.67 -3.44
N LYS A 31 -0.54 8.62 -2.88
CA LYS A 31 -0.42 9.92 -3.53
C LYS A 31 0.07 9.80 -4.96
N PRO A 32 1.02 8.93 -5.27
CA PRO A 32 1.44 8.79 -6.66
C PRO A 32 0.27 8.39 -7.56
N LEU A 33 -0.61 7.52 -7.06
CA LEU A 33 -1.76 7.11 -7.84
C LEU A 33 -2.66 8.31 -8.15
N PHE A 34 -2.99 9.11 -7.15
CA PHE A 34 -3.90 10.22 -7.37
C PHE A 34 -3.29 11.30 -8.23
N LYS A 35 -1.97 11.48 -8.14
CA LYS A 35 -1.29 12.40 -8.99
C LYS A 35 -1.36 11.94 -10.44
N LEU A 36 -1.19 10.63 -10.65
CA LEU A 36 -1.27 10.07 -11.98
C LEU A 36 -2.67 10.25 -12.57
N LEU A 37 -3.70 10.10 -11.75
CA LEU A 37 -5.06 10.31 -12.23
C LEU A 37 -5.26 11.74 -12.70
N VAL A 38 -4.72 12.70 -11.94
CA VAL A 38 -4.82 14.09 -12.33
C VAL A 38 -4.12 14.30 -13.67
N ASP A 39 -2.93 13.73 -13.82
CA ASP A 39 -2.17 13.87 -15.06
C ASP A 39 -2.91 13.29 -16.25
N ARG A 40 -3.75 12.30 -16.03
CA ARG A 40 -4.49 11.67 -17.11
C ARG A 40 -5.90 12.16 -17.24
N ASN A 41 -6.27 13.18 -16.48
CA ASN A 41 -7.62 13.71 -16.52
C ASN A 41 -8.65 12.63 -16.21
N MET A 42 -8.33 11.78 -15.25
CA MET A 42 -9.21 10.70 -14.85
C MET A 42 -9.71 10.96 -13.44
N SER A 43 -11.01 10.84 -13.23
CA SER A 43 -11.55 11.04 -11.89
C SER A 43 -11.43 9.76 -11.09
N LYS A 44 -11.58 9.87 -9.76
CA LYS A 44 -11.58 8.70 -8.92
C LYS A 44 -12.74 7.79 -9.27
N ALA A 45 -13.86 8.36 -9.65
CA ALA A 45 -15.01 7.56 -10.06
C ALA A 45 -14.72 6.78 -11.33
N ASP A 46 -13.99 7.40 -12.26
CA ASP A 46 -13.61 6.70 -13.48
C ASP A 46 -12.73 5.51 -13.15
N LEU A 47 -11.74 5.72 -12.29
CA LEU A 47 -10.85 4.63 -11.92
C LEU A 47 -11.63 3.53 -11.22
N ARG A 48 -12.53 3.89 -10.31
CA ARG A 48 -13.30 2.91 -9.58
C ARG A 48 -14.09 2.03 -10.55
N ARG A 49 -14.70 2.65 -11.54
CA ARG A 49 -15.49 1.91 -12.49
C ARG A 49 -14.64 1.03 -13.39
N LEU A 50 -13.54 1.57 -13.90
CA LEU A 50 -12.70 0.83 -14.82
C LEU A 50 -11.95 -0.32 -14.14
N ALA A 51 -11.51 -0.11 -12.93
CA ALA A 51 -10.77 -1.13 -12.19
C ALA A 51 -11.69 -2.01 -11.34
N GLU A 52 -13.00 -1.72 -11.37
CA GLU A 52 -13.98 -2.50 -10.62
C GLU A 52 -13.64 -2.52 -9.14
N ILE A 53 -13.41 -1.35 -8.60
CA ILE A 53 -13.06 -1.20 -7.19
C ILE A 53 -14.31 -0.79 -6.43
N SER A 54 -14.54 -1.42 -5.27
CA SER A 54 -15.71 -1.06 -4.47
C SER A 54 -15.52 0.32 -3.84
N PRO A 55 -16.61 1.00 -3.49
CA PRO A 55 -16.49 2.28 -2.82
C PRO A 55 -15.70 2.21 -1.52
N ASN A 56 -15.84 1.10 -0.81
CA ASN A 56 -15.11 0.91 0.43
C ASN A 56 -13.60 0.84 0.18
N THR A 57 -13.20 0.14 -0.87
CA THR A 57 -11.79 0.05 -1.21
C THR A 57 -11.25 1.41 -1.66
N MET A 58 -12.06 2.16 -2.40
CA MET A 58 -11.63 3.48 -2.81
C MET A 58 -11.42 4.38 -1.59
N THR A 59 -12.26 4.22 -0.57
CA THR A 59 -12.08 4.97 0.67
C THR A 59 -10.76 4.62 1.33
N LYS A 60 -10.40 3.34 1.33
CA LYS A 60 -9.12 2.92 1.89
C LYS A 60 -7.96 3.54 1.14
N LEU A 61 -8.06 3.58 -0.18
CA LEU A 61 -7.01 4.20 -0.98
C LEU A 61 -6.85 5.68 -0.63
N ARG A 62 -7.97 6.38 -0.45
CA ARG A 62 -7.89 7.79 -0.11
C ARG A 62 -7.30 8.01 1.27
N ARG A 63 -7.49 7.07 2.17
CA ARG A 63 -6.96 7.19 3.52
C ARG A 63 -5.56 6.67 3.67
N GLY A 64 -5.00 6.06 2.65
CA GLY A 64 -3.68 5.47 2.78
C GLY A 64 -3.67 4.16 3.53
N GLU A 65 -4.77 3.43 3.49
CA GLU A 65 -4.86 2.14 4.15
C GLU A 65 -4.50 1.03 3.18
N GLU A 66 -4.12 -0.09 3.73
CA GLU A 66 -3.71 -1.20 2.88
C GLU A 66 -4.88 -1.77 2.11
N VAL A 67 -4.64 -2.16 0.88
CA VAL A 67 -5.61 -2.84 0.06
C VAL A 67 -4.93 -4.09 -0.49
N SER A 68 -5.71 -5.00 -1.04
CA SER A 68 -5.16 -6.25 -1.51
C SER A 68 -4.34 -6.04 -2.78
N MET A 69 -3.42 -6.96 -3.02
CA MET A 69 -2.64 -6.92 -4.24
C MET A 69 -3.53 -7.07 -5.47
N ALA A 70 -4.65 -7.78 -5.32
CA ALA A 70 -5.58 -7.94 -6.44
C ALA A 70 -6.12 -6.58 -6.88
N VAL A 71 -6.41 -5.71 -5.92
CA VAL A 71 -6.88 -4.37 -6.23
C VAL A 71 -5.79 -3.60 -6.96
N LEU A 72 -4.56 -3.68 -6.44
CA LEU A 72 -3.45 -2.98 -7.06
C LEU A 72 -3.19 -3.48 -8.46
N ASN A 73 -3.33 -4.79 -8.67
CA ASN A 73 -3.16 -5.35 -10.00
C ASN A 73 -4.16 -4.77 -10.99
N ARG A 74 -5.41 -4.65 -10.56
CA ARG A 74 -6.43 -4.10 -11.45
C ARG A 74 -6.16 -2.65 -11.78
N ILE A 75 -5.70 -1.89 -10.79
CA ILE A 75 -5.37 -0.48 -11.03
C ILE A 75 -4.21 -0.37 -12.01
N CYS A 76 -3.16 -1.15 -11.77
CA CYS A 76 -2.01 -1.13 -12.68
C CYS A 76 -2.40 -1.51 -14.09
N ASN A 77 -3.28 -2.49 -14.21
CA ASN A 77 -3.71 -2.94 -15.51
C ASN A 77 -4.48 -1.85 -16.25
N VAL A 78 -5.37 -1.16 -15.54
CA VAL A 78 -6.15 -0.09 -16.15
C VAL A 78 -5.27 1.07 -16.58
N LEU A 79 -4.29 1.41 -15.76
CA LEU A 79 -3.45 2.57 -16.04
C LEU A 79 -2.19 2.22 -16.83
N GLY A 80 -1.89 0.94 -16.99
CA GLY A 80 -0.70 0.54 -17.71
C GLY A 80 0.58 0.91 -17.01
N VAL A 81 0.61 0.80 -15.69
CA VAL A 81 1.77 1.19 -14.89
C VAL A 81 2.14 0.08 -13.94
N SER A 82 3.21 0.30 -13.20
CA SER A 82 3.72 -0.65 -12.24
C SER A 82 3.33 -0.25 -10.83
N TYR A 83 3.48 -1.14 -9.88
CA TYR A 83 3.15 -0.86 -8.49
C TYR A 83 3.86 0.39 -7.97
N GLY A 84 5.12 0.55 -8.29
CA GLY A 84 5.87 1.69 -7.79
C GLY A 84 5.37 3.02 -8.31
N ASP A 85 4.57 3.00 -9.36
CA ASP A 85 4.00 4.23 -9.91
C ASP A 85 2.76 4.66 -9.16
N ILE A 86 2.18 3.80 -8.34
CA ILE A 86 0.94 4.14 -7.64
C ILE A 86 1.04 4.05 -6.13
N VAL A 87 2.05 3.38 -5.61
CA VAL A 87 2.19 3.16 -4.17
C VAL A 87 3.54 3.66 -3.70
N GLU A 88 3.56 4.23 -2.53
CA GLU A 88 4.78 4.75 -1.97
C GLU A 88 4.89 4.30 -0.52
N TYR A 89 6.08 3.87 -0.10
CA TYR A 89 6.32 3.48 1.26
C TYR A 89 6.59 4.72 2.10
N ILE A 90 5.99 4.79 3.27
CA ILE A 90 6.22 5.89 4.18
C ILE A 90 6.85 5.33 5.44
N PRO A 91 8.06 5.74 5.77
CA PRO A 91 8.68 5.22 6.99
C PRO A 91 7.92 5.69 8.22
N VAL A 92 7.90 4.82 9.21
CA VAL A 92 7.31 5.15 10.47
C VAL A 92 8.22 6.11 11.20
N ASP A 93 7.67 7.02 11.98
CA ASP A 93 8.47 7.94 12.70
C ASP A 93 9.53 7.23 13.48
N GLY A 94 10.12 7.01 13.99
CA GLY A 94 11.14 6.38 14.74
C GLY A 94 12.14 5.66 13.90
N GLU A 95 11.81 5.39 12.70
CA GLU A 95 12.73 4.72 11.85
C GLU A 95 13.51 5.63 11.00
N LYS A 96 13.23 6.88 11.07
CA LYS A 96 13.90 7.77 10.26
C LYS A 96 15.24 8.03 10.70
N GLU A 97 15.64 7.75 11.72
CA GLU A 97 16.87 8.13 12.16
C GLU A 97 17.92 7.80 11.42
#